data_c0f0b461a5bdc228a964fc53e40ba328
#
_entry.id   c0f0b461a5bdc228a964fc53e40ba328
#
_cell.length_a   1.000
_cell.length_b   1.000
_cell.length_c   1.000
_cell.angle_alpha   90.00
_cell.angle_beta   90.00
_cell.angle_gamma   90.00
#
_symmetry.space_group_name_H-M   'P 1'
#
loop_
_entity.id
_entity.type
_entity.pdbx_description
1 polymer ?
#
loop_
_entity_poly.entity_id
_entity_poly.type
_entity_poly.pdbx_seq_one_letter_code
_entity_poly.pdbx_strand_id
1 'polypeptide(L)'
;IHTEHFMAKNIFLAFACALTLPLIGCVTTHNAQIATSEPFVIDSETYQATGKSKRIKTIILHYTVSNNARAIRLLTTGDVSAHYLILDNNDNKIYNLVPAGERAWHAGTGGFAGRTILNDTSIGIEIVNPGIKPEYRAALKSGALDYHPYEHYVEFNEVQIQKVAQLVQDLAKRYNISAKNIIGHADMAP
;
A
#
# COMPACT_ATOMS: atom_id res chain seq x y z
N ILE A 1 -24.94 -4.58 -17.27
CA ILE A 1 -23.92 -3.72 -17.96
C ILE A 1 -24.54 -2.37 -18.40
N HIS A 2 -25.88 -2.15 -18.29
CA HIS A 2 -26.50 -0.90 -18.74
C HIS A 2 -26.93 0.07 -17.60
N THR A 3 -26.66 -0.21 -16.35
CA THR A 3 -27.09 0.61 -15.19
C THR A 3 -26.10 1.66 -14.73
N GLU A 4 -24.81 1.53 -15.07
CA GLU A 4 -23.78 2.46 -14.58
C GLU A 4 -23.72 3.81 -15.32
N HIS A 5 -24.12 3.84 -16.59
CA HIS A 5 -24.09 5.08 -17.37
C HIS A 5 -25.23 6.05 -17.05
N PHE A 6 -26.30 5.58 -16.41
CA PHE A 6 -27.46 6.44 -16.10
C PHE A 6 -27.27 7.24 -14.81
N MET A 7 -26.55 6.69 -13.81
CA MET A 7 -26.28 7.41 -12.55
C MET A 7 -25.26 8.55 -12.71
N ALA A 8 -24.25 8.37 -13.55
CA ALA A 8 -23.21 9.39 -13.74
C ALA A 8 -23.73 10.67 -14.40
N LYS A 9 -24.73 10.59 -15.27
CA LYS A 9 -25.29 11.78 -15.94
C LYS A 9 -26.15 12.65 -15.02
N ASN A 10 -26.82 12.07 -14.05
CA ASN A 10 -27.70 12.81 -13.16
C ASN A 10 -26.97 13.55 -12.03
N ILE A 11 -25.77 13.10 -11.66
CA ILE A 11 -24.93 13.77 -10.65
C ILE A 11 -24.28 15.04 -11.23
N PHE A 12 -23.90 15.03 -12.51
CA PHE A 12 -23.32 16.22 -13.16
C PHE A 12 -24.32 17.35 -13.41
N LEU A 13 -25.62 17.04 -13.57
CA LEU A 13 -26.64 18.05 -13.82
C LEU A 13 -27.04 18.83 -12.56
N ALA A 14 -26.83 18.26 -11.38
CA ALA A 14 -27.15 18.89 -10.11
C ALA A 14 -26.15 20.03 -9.73
N PHE A 15 -24.92 20.02 -10.28
CA PHE A 15 -23.89 21.02 -9.99
C PHE A 15 -23.87 22.21 -10.94
N ALA A 16 -24.54 22.12 -12.10
CA ALA A 16 -24.51 23.17 -13.13
C ALA A 16 -25.59 24.24 -12.97
N CYS A 17 -26.53 24.12 -12.02
CA CYS A 17 -27.70 25.00 -11.90
C CYS A 17 -27.58 26.12 -10.87
N ALA A 18 -26.36 26.42 -10.36
CA ALA A 18 -26.17 27.38 -9.25
C ALA A 18 -25.77 28.81 -9.69
N LEU A 19 -25.79 29.17 -10.96
CA LEU A 19 -25.36 30.50 -11.42
C LEU A 19 -26.24 31.03 -12.59
N THR A 20 -27.49 31.48 -12.31
CA THR A 20 -28.16 32.53 -13.13
C THR A 20 -29.18 33.26 -12.28
N LEU A 21 -29.10 34.59 -12.26
CA LEU A 21 -29.95 35.58 -11.62
C LEU A 21 -31.31 35.76 -12.35
N PRO A 22 -32.32 36.40 -11.71
CA PRO A 22 -33.72 36.08 -11.89
C PRO A 22 -34.45 36.87 -13.01
N LEU A 23 -35.32 36.22 -13.74
CA LEU A 23 -36.42 36.87 -14.44
C LEU A 23 -37.74 36.34 -13.88
N ILE A 24 -38.56 37.30 -13.40
CA ILE A 24 -39.82 37.10 -12.71
C ILE A 24 -40.83 36.46 -13.66
N GLY A 25 -41.19 35.21 -13.37
CA GLY A 25 -42.33 34.55 -13.96
C GLY A 25 -42.90 33.61 -12.91
N CYS A 26 -44.17 33.84 -12.52
CA CYS A 26 -44.89 33.04 -11.53
C CYS A 26 -45.12 31.63 -12.09
N VAL A 27 -44.22 30.71 -11.71
CA VAL A 27 -44.41 29.26 -11.90
C VAL A 27 -44.48 28.68 -10.50
N THR A 28 -45.66 28.18 -10.12
CA THR A 28 -45.82 27.38 -8.90
C THR A 28 -45.06 26.08 -9.06
N THR A 29 -43.78 26.07 -8.75
CA THR A 29 -43.01 24.85 -8.60
C THR A 29 -43.33 24.27 -7.23
N HIS A 30 -43.89 23.07 -7.22
CA HIS A 30 -43.90 22.24 -6.04
C HIS A 30 -42.45 21.90 -5.73
N ASN A 31 -41.78 22.76 -4.94
CA ASN A 31 -40.53 22.42 -4.29
C ASN A 31 -40.83 21.35 -3.24
N ALA A 32 -40.55 20.10 -3.56
CA ALA A 32 -40.34 19.11 -2.54
C ALA A 32 -39.03 19.51 -1.79
N GLN A 33 -39.19 20.37 -0.78
CA GLN A 33 -38.13 20.67 0.16
C GLN A 33 -37.88 19.40 0.98
N ILE A 34 -36.76 18.76 0.73
CA ILE A 34 -36.20 17.79 1.66
C ILE A 34 -35.60 18.61 2.80
N ALA A 35 -36.46 19.06 3.72
CA ALA A 35 -36.06 19.75 4.92
C ALA A 35 -35.69 18.66 5.98
N THR A 36 -34.50 18.09 5.88
CA THR A 36 -33.93 17.35 7.00
C THR A 36 -32.87 18.24 7.65
N SER A 37 -33.12 18.66 8.88
CA SER A 37 -32.16 19.39 9.71
C SER A 37 -31.01 18.54 10.22
N GLU A 38 -31.10 17.23 10.03
CA GLU A 38 -30.13 16.23 10.51
C GLU A 38 -29.26 15.71 9.36
N PRO A 39 -27.96 15.50 9.59
CA PRO A 39 -27.07 14.93 8.56
C PRO A 39 -27.48 13.50 8.24
N PHE A 40 -27.28 13.09 6.97
CA PHE A 40 -27.47 11.68 6.60
C PHE A 40 -26.47 10.79 7.34
N VAL A 41 -26.96 9.63 7.83
CA VAL A 41 -26.16 8.65 8.56
C VAL A 41 -25.77 7.51 7.62
N ILE A 42 -24.50 7.12 7.66
CA ILE A 42 -24.03 5.92 6.96
C ILE A 42 -24.31 4.70 7.84
N ASP A 43 -25.29 3.91 7.47
CA ASP A 43 -25.59 2.64 8.13
C ASP A 43 -24.76 1.52 7.49
N SER A 44 -23.79 1.00 8.21
CA SER A 44 -22.93 -0.11 7.80
C SER A 44 -23.26 -1.44 8.46
N GLU A 45 -24.36 -1.52 9.21
CA GLU A 45 -24.72 -2.69 10.03
C GLU A 45 -25.98 -3.40 9.55
N THR A 46 -27.03 -2.65 9.19
CA THR A 46 -28.34 -3.22 8.86
C THR A 46 -28.30 -4.14 7.64
N TYR A 47 -27.58 -3.77 6.58
CA TYR A 47 -27.45 -4.57 5.36
C TYR A 47 -25.99 -4.75 5.00
N GLN A 48 -25.56 -6.01 4.81
CA GLN A 48 -24.21 -6.33 4.37
C GLN A 48 -24.23 -7.34 3.22
N ALA A 49 -23.37 -7.13 2.22
CA ALA A 49 -23.15 -8.10 1.16
C ALA A 49 -22.38 -9.33 1.68
N THR A 50 -22.80 -10.53 1.26
CA THR A 50 -22.08 -11.78 1.50
C THR A 50 -20.87 -11.92 0.57
N GLY A 51 -20.99 -11.44 -0.70
CA GLY A 51 -19.93 -11.44 -1.71
C GLY A 51 -18.87 -10.38 -1.43
N LYS A 52 -17.93 -10.67 -0.53
CA LYS A 52 -16.81 -9.77 -0.20
C LYS A 52 -15.52 -10.54 0.00
N SER A 53 -14.38 -9.89 -0.25
CA SER A 53 -13.05 -10.44 0.01
C SER A 53 -12.12 -9.37 0.56
N LYS A 54 -11.11 -9.79 1.32
CA LYS A 54 -10.06 -8.88 1.78
C LYS A 54 -9.24 -8.39 0.58
N ARG A 55 -8.90 -7.10 0.55
CA ARG A 55 -8.08 -6.51 -0.50
C ARG A 55 -6.61 -6.94 -0.37
N ILE A 56 -6.06 -6.91 0.83
CA ILE A 56 -4.67 -7.33 1.09
C ILE A 56 -4.55 -8.85 0.98
N LYS A 57 -3.63 -9.31 0.13
CA LYS A 57 -3.41 -10.73 -0.21
C LYS A 57 -1.98 -11.21 0.05
N THR A 58 -1.00 -10.29 0.07
CA THR A 58 0.43 -10.61 0.05
C THR A 58 1.18 -9.70 1.00
N ILE A 59 2.22 -10.21 1.65
CA ILE A 59 3.26 -9.43 2.33
C ILE A 59 4.53 -9.57 1.49
N ILE A 60 5.17 -8.44 1.16
CA ILE A 60 6.40 -8.40 0.39
C ILE A 60 7.50 -7.80 1.24
N LEU A 61 8.57 -8.58 1.43
CA LEU A 61 9.75 -8.17 2.18
C LEU A 61 10.80 -7.60 1.21
N HIS A 62 11.28 -6.43 1.54
CA HIS A 62 12.34 -5.74 0.80
C HIS A 62 13.52 -5.44 1.72
N TYR A 63 14.70 -5.25 1.15
CA TYR A 63 15.81 -4.61 1.84
C TYR A 63 16.27 -3.38 1.06
N THR A 64 16.65 -2.33 1.79
CA THR A 64 16.73 -0.98 1.23
C THR A 64 17.98 -0.70 0.39
N VAL A 65 18.99 -1.56 0.39
CA VAL A 65 20.34 -1.33 -0.19
C VAL A 65 20.89 0.04 0.27
N SER A 66 20.65 0.42 1.51
CA SER A 66 21.03 1.73 2.04
C SER A 66 21.20 1.72 3.56
N ASN A 67 21.62 2.86 4.14
CA ASN A 67 21.60 3.11 5.57
C ASN A 67 20.28 3.75 6.02
N ASN A 68 20.08 3.85 7.36
CA ASN A 68 18.87 4.40 7.97
C ASN A 68 18.50 5.78 7.44
N ALA A 69 19.44 6.72 7.40
CA ALA A 69 19.15 8.11 7.00
C ALA A 69 18.66 8.21 5.53
N ARG A 70 19.28 7.42 4.64
CA ARG A 70 18.88 7.36 3.23
C ARG A 70 17.54 6.66 3.06
N ALA A 71 17.30 5.53 3.75
CA ALA A 71 16.04 4.81 3.71
C ALA A 71 14.88 5.69 4.16
N ILE A 72 15.01 6.35 5.31
CA ILE A 72 13.99 7.28 5.83
C ILE A 72 13.66 8.32 4.77
N ARG A 73 14.68 9.03 4.24
CA ARG A 73 14.46 10.08 3.23
C ARG A 73 13.74 9.56 1.99
N LEU A 74 14.20 8.43 1.41
CA LEU A 74 13.62 7.89 0.18
C LEU A 74 12.16 7.44 0.36
N LEU A 75 11.85 6.82 1.50
CA LEU A 75 10.53 6.25 1.75
C LEU A 75 9.51 7.27 2.30
N THR A 76 9.96 8.47 2.74
CA THR A 76 9.07 9.52 3.27
C THR A 76 8.91 10.72 2.36
N THR A 77 9.92 11.00 1.51
CA THR A 77 9.93 12.19 0.64
C THR A 77 10.32 11.88 -0.81
N GLY A 78 10.59 10.62 -1.15
CA GLY A 78 10.92 10.19 -2.51
C GLY A 78 9.70 9.70 -3.30
N ASP A 79 9.98 9.11 -4.47
CA ASP A 79 8.98 8.59 -5.40
C ASP A 79 8.54 7.15 -5.09
N VAL A 80 9.07 6.57 -4.01
CA VAL A 80 8.74 5.22 -3.52
C VAL A 80 8.30 5.30 -2.06
N SER A 81 7.51 4.33 -1.62
CA SER A 81 7.07 4.25 -0.23
C SER A 81 6.84 2.79 0.18
N ALA A 82 6.78 2.52 1.47
CA ALA A 82 6.42 1.23 2.02
C ALA A 82 5.42 1.41 3.17
N HIS A 83 4.70 0.34 3.51
CA HIS A 83 3.80 0.40 4.65
C HIS A 83 4.57 0.43 5.97
N TYR A 84 5.65 -0.35 6.04
CA TYR A 84 6.48 -0.46 7.25
C TYR A 84 7.96 -0.32 6.92
N LEU A 85 8.69 0.29 7.85
CA LEU A 85 10.14 0.41 7.82
C LEU A 85 10.73 -0.10 9.12
N ILE A 86 11.75 -0.97 9.00
CA ILE A 86 12.53 -1.50 10.11
C ILE A 86 13.98 -1.01 9.95
N LEU A 87 14.43 -0.18 10.89
CA LEU A 87 15.77 0.39 10.87
C LEU A 87 16.83 -0.61 11.32
N ASP A 88 18.05 -0.39 10.85
CA ASP A 88 19.26 -1.07 11.37
C ASP A 88 19.73 -0.39 12.65
N ASN A 89 19.02 -0.65 13.73
CA ASN A 89 19.34 -0.18 15.08
C ASN A 89 18.67 -1.11 16.12
N ASN A 90 19.01 -0.91 17.38
CA ASN A 90 18.50 -1.71 18.50
C ASN A 90 17.32 -1.02 19.22
N ASP A 91 16.61 -0.09 18.59
CA ASP A 91 15.37 0.44 19.16
C ASP A 91 14.25 -0.62 19.13
N ASN A 92 13.16 -0.38 19.84
CA ASN A 92 12.00 -1.27 19.88
C ASN A 92 10.88 -0.82 18.91
N LYS A 93 11.21 -0.02 17.87
CA LYS A 93 10.22 0.59 17.00
C LYS A 93 10.13 -0.12 15.65
N ILE A 94 8.91 -0.28 15.18
CA ILE A 94 8.55 -0.59 13.80
C ILE A 94 7.81 0.65 13.28
N TYR A 95 8.32 1.27 12.22
CA TYR A 95 7.74 2.51 11.71
C TYR A 95 6.66 2.19 10.69
N ASN A 96 5.42 2.62 10.92
CA ASN A 96 4.35 2.56 9.93
C ASN A 96 4.34 3.87 9.15
N LEU A 97 4.75 3.83 7.89
CA LEU A 97 4.86 5.01 7.02
C LEU A 97 3.59 5.24 6.22
N VAL A 98 2.95 4.17 5.74
CA VAL A 98 1.69 4.22 5.01
C VAL A 98 0.70 3.28 5.70
N PRO A 99 -0.51 3.76 6.06
CA PRO A 99 -1.55 2.91 6.62
C PRO A 99 -1.88 1.74 5.67
N ALA A 100 -2.08 0.53 6.22
CA ALA A 100 -2.35 -0.64 5.39
C ALA A 100 -3.68 -0.57 4.57
N GLY A 101 -4.55 0.38 4.87
CA GLY A 101 -5.74 0.71 4.07
C GLY A 101 -5.43 1.51 2.81
N GLU A 102 -4.29 2.14 2.73
CA GLU A 102 -3.81 2.94 1.61
C GLU A 102 -2.85 2.13 0.73
N ARG A 103 -2.47 2.68 -0.42
CA ARG A 103 -1.55 2.07 -1.36
C ARG A 103 -0.14 2.66 -1.18
N ALA A 104 0.82 1.85 -0.76
CA ALA A 104 2.24 2.21 -0.83
C ALA A 104 2.85 1.82 -2.19
N TRP A 105 3.94 2.49 -2.59
CA TRP A 105 4.62 2.30 -3.88
C TRP A 105 5.93 1.55 -3.69
N HIS A 106 5.85 0.22 -3.48
CA HIS A 106 7.01 -0.61 -3.15
C HIS A 106 7.27 -1.76 -4.14
N ALA A 107 6.26 -2.18 -4.91
CA ALA A 107 6.34 -3.40 -5.71
C ALA A 107 6.72 -3.15 -7.19
N GLY A 108 6.86 -1.88 -7.62
CA GLY A 108 7.16 -1.58 -9.01
C GLY A 108 6.18 -2.23 -10.00
N THR A 109 6.72 -2.81 -11.09
CA THR A 109 5.95 -3.51 -12.14
C THR A 109 5.94 -5.03 -11.99
N GLY A 110 6.46 -5.57 -10.88
CA GLY A 110 6.55 -7.00 -10.63
C GLY A 110 5.19 -7.71 -10.57
N GLY A 111 5.23 -9.04 -10.65
CA GLY A 111 4.04 -9.89 -10.62
C GLY A 111 4.23 -11.11 -9.71
N PHE A 112 3.14 -11.59 -9.10
CA PHE A 112 3.14 -12.78 -8.27
C PHE A 112 1.78 -13.47 -8.27
N ALA A 113 1.76 -14.79 -8.40
CA ALA A 113 0.55 -15.63 -8.37
C ALA A 113 -0.56 -15.12 -9.31
N GLY A 114 -0.20 -14.72 -10.53
CA GLY A 114 -1.12 -14.21 -11.55
C GLY A 114 -1.60 -12.76 -11.35
N ARG A 115 -1.03 -12.02 -10.39
CA ARG A 115 -1.31 -10.59 -10.15
C ARG A 115 -0.13 -9.74 -10.61
N THR A 116 -0.41 -8.64 -11.28
CA THR A 116 0.60 -7.72 -11.83
C THR A 116 0.68 -6.38 -11.10
N ILE A 117 -0.39 -5.89 -10.49
CA ILE A 117 -0.41 -4.61 -9.77
C ILE A 117 -0.36 -4.88 -8.27
N LEU A 118 0.80 -5.36 -7.81
CA LEU A 118 0.96 -5.85 -6.44
C LEU A 118 0.78 -4.76 -5.38
N ASN A 119 1.13 -3.51 -5.67
CA ASN A 119 0.88 -2.38 -4.74
C ASN A 119 -0.57 -2.28 -4.28
N ASP A 120 -1.54 -2.69 -5.10
CA ASP A 120 -2.98 -2.61 -4.76
C ASP A 120 -3.42 -3.67 -3.77
N THR A 121 -2.67 -4.77 -3.65
CA THR A 121 -3.08 -5.96 -2.90
C THR A 121 -2.04 -6.50 -1.94
N SER A 122 -0.96 -5.75 -1.70
CA SER A 122 0.11 -6.18 -0.80
C SER A 122 0.43 -5.15 0.28
N ILE A 123 1.14 -5.62 1.30
CA ILE A 123 1.82 -4.81 2.31
C ILE A 123 3.31 -4.94 2.06
N GLY A 124 4.01 -3.84 1.80
CA GLY A 124 5.46 -3.79 1.68
C GLY A 124 6.12 -3.47 3.03
N ILE A 125 7.13 -4.26 3.37
CA ILE A 125 7.98 -4.08 4.56
C ILE A 125 9.40 -3.86 4.07
N GLU A 126 9.95 -2.69 4.34
CA GLU A 126 11.34 -2.34 4.03
C GLU A 126 12.22 -2.55 5.26
N ILE A 127 13.30 -3.31 5.11
CA ILE A 127 14.25 -3.63 6.16
C ILE A 127 15.58 -2.99 5.79
N VAL A 128 16.10 -2.10 6.63
CA VAL A 128 17.35 -1.41 6.32
C VAL A 128 18.51 -2.39 6.35
N ASN A 129 19.19 -2.48 5.22
CA ASN A 129 20.39 -3.30 5.07
C ASN A 129 21.20 -2.75 3.88
N PRO A 130 22.52 -2.63 3.97
CA PRO A 130 23.36 -2.10 2.91
C PRO A 130 23.56 -3.06 1.72
N GLY A 131 23.05 -4.27 1.80
CA GLY A 131 23.15 -5.29 0.75
C GLY A 131 24.54 -5.93 0.71
N ILE A 132 25.17 -5.88 -0.45
CA ILE A 132 26.49 -6.48 -0.66
C ILE A 132 27.56 -5.80 0.23
N LYS A 133 28.38 -6.60 0.90
CA LYS A 133 29.53 -6.13 1.69
C LYS A 133 30.50 -5.36 0.82
N PRO A 134 31.11 -4.28 1.33
CA PRO A 134 31.97 -3.38 0.53
C PRO A 134 33.09 -4.10 -0.23
N GLU A 135 33.71 -5.11 0.38
CA GLU A 135 34.81 -5.88 -0.20
C GLU A 135 34.43 -6.67 -1.46
N TYR A 136 33.16 -7.04 -1.61
CA TYR A 136 32.68 -7.80 -2.78
C TYR A 136 32.08 -6.92 -3.89
N ARG A 137 31.81 -5.63 -3.61
CA ARG A 137 31.14 -4.75 -4.57
C ARG A 137 31.88 -4.59 -5.90
N ALA A 138 33.21 -4.47 -5.85
CA ALA A 138 34.01 -4.31 -7.07
C ALA A 138 34.00 -5.58 -7.92
N ALA A 139 34.15 -6.74 -7.29
CA ALA A 139 34.14 -8.03 -7.97
C ALA A 139 32.78 -8.37 -8.57
N LEU A 140 31.69 -8.04 -7.87
CA LEU A 140 30.33 -8.18 -8.39
C LEU A 140 30.09 -7.28 -9.60
N LYS A 141 30.50 -5.99 -9.54
CA LYS A 141 30.35 -5.04 -10.63
C LYS A 141 31.14 -5.45 -11.89
N SER A 142 32.29 -6.13 -11.72
CA SER A 142 33.09 -6.65 -12.83
C SER A 142 32.59 -8.00 -13.39
N GLY A 143 31.57 -8.61 -12.79
CA GLY A 143 31.12 -9.96 -13.12
C GLY A 143 32.07 -11.07 -12.64
N ALA A 144 33.04 -10.76 -11.76
CA ALA A 144 33.96 -11.74 -11.20
C ALA A 144 33.35 -12.55 -10.03
N LEU A 145 32.19 -12.14 -9.53
CA LEU A 145 31.43 -12.85 -8.49
C LEU A 145 30.00 -13.06 -8.97
N ASP A 146 29.47 -14.23 -8.62
CA ASP A 146 28.06 -14.53 -8.79
C ASP A 146 27.21 -13.91 -7.66
N TYR A 147 25.96 -13.53 -7.96
CA TYR A 147 25.03 -12.89 -7.01
C TYR A 147 24.56 -13.81 -5.85
N HIS A 148 24.89 -15.08 -5.86
CA HIS A 148 24.25 -16.07 -5.01
C HIS A 148 24.90 -16.46 -3.67
N PRO A 149 26.18 -16.20 -3.35
CA PRO A 149 26.66 -16.54 -2.03
C PRO A 149 26.15 -15.58 -0.97
N TYR A 150 25.32 -16.09 -0.03
CA TYR A 150 24.81 -15.34 1.13
C TYR A 150 25.90 -14.64 1.92
N GLU A 151 27.08 -15.24 1.97
CA GLU A 151 28.28 -14.69 2.65
C GLU A 151 28.77 -13.36 2.08
N HIS A 152 28.36 -12.99 0.86
CA HIS A 152 28.67 -11.70 0.25
C HIS A 152 27.75 -10.57 0.74
N TYR A 153 26.66 -10.90 1.42
CA TYR A 153 25.71 -9.90 1.91
C TYR A 153 25.96 -9.59 3.39
N VAL A 154 25.60 -8.38 3.78
CA VAL A 154 25.53 -8.00 5.18
C VAL A 154 24.35 -8.72 5.81
N GLU A 155 24.58 -9.35 6.94
CA GLU A 155 23.52 -10.02 7.69
C GLU A 155 22.58 -9.01 8.33
N PHE A 156 21.31 -9.37 8.47
CA PHE A 156 20.39 -8.64 9.33
C PHE A 156 20.73 -8.90 10.79
N ASN A 157 20.63 -7.86 11.63
CA ASN A 157 20.83 -8.06 13.05
C ASN A 157 19.63 -8.78 13.69
N GLU A 158 19.86 -9.39 14.85
CA GLU A 158 18.85 -10.20 15.55
C GLU A 158 17.58 -9.41 15.89
N VAL A 159 17.70 -8.12 16.24
CA VAL A 159 16.56 -7.25 16.56
C VAL A 159 15.71 -7.01 15.31
N GLN A 160 16.32 -6.82 14.14
CA GLN A 160 15.59 -6.71 12.88
C GLN A 160 14.81 -7.99 12.57
N ILE A 161 15.45 -9.15 12.74
CA ILE A 161 14.81 -10.46 12.49
C ILE A 161 13.59 -10.64 13.41
N GLN A 162 13.70 -10.31 14.69
CA GLN A 162 12.61 -10.40 15.66
C GLN A 162 11.46 -9.44 15.30
N LYS A 163 11.76 -8.20 14.93
CA LYS A 163 10.75 -7.20 14.49
C LYS A 163 10.01 -7.68 13.25
N VAL A 164 10.72 -8.20 12.25
CA VAL A 164 10.10 -8.75 11.02
C VAL A 164 9.19 -9.91 11.37
N ALA A 165 9.66 -10.87 12.17
CA ALA A 165 8.89 -12.04 12.56
C ALA A 165 7.59 -11.66 13.27
N GLN A 166 7.66 -10.76 14.25
CA GLN A 166 6.49 -10.26 14.97
C GLN A 166 5.52 -9.56 14.02
N LEU A 167 6.00 -8.60 13.22
CA LEU A 167 5.16 -7.83 12.31
C LEU A 167 4.46 -8.72 11.28
N VAL A 168 5.19 -9.66 10.68
CA VAL A 168 4.65 -10.61 9.70
C VAL A 168 3.59 -11.50 10.31
N GLN A 169 3.79 -12.01 11.53
CA GLN A 169 2.78 -12.80 12.24
C GLN A 169 1.50 -11.99 12.48
N ASP A 170 1.61 -10.77 12.98
CA ASP A 170 0.48 -9.90 13.26
C ASP A 170 -0.31 -9.56 11.99
N LEU A 171 0.39 -9.21 10.91
CA LEU A 171 -0.22 -8.89 9.62
C LEU A 171 -0.86 -10.13 8.97
N ALA A 172 -0.17 -11.26 8.98
CA ALA A 172 -0.69 -12.51 8.44
C ALA A 172 -1.99 -12.93 9.13
N LYS A 173 -2.05 -12.83 10.45
CA LYS A 173 -3.26 -13.08 11.23
C LYS A 173 -4.37 -12.08 10.92
N ARG A 174 -4.06 -10.76 10.93
CA ARG A 174 -5.03 -9.68 10.71
C ARG A 174 -5.69 -9.76 9.34
N TYR A 175 -4.90 -10.03 8.31
CA TYR A 175 -5.37 -10.06 6.91
C TYR A 175 -5.64 -11.45 6.38
N ASN A 176 -5.46 -12.50 7.20
CA ASN A 176 -5.60 -13.91 6.83
C ASN A 176 -4.74 -14.27 5.60
N ILE A 177 -3.43 -13.94 5.69
CA ILE A 177 -2.45 -14.19 4.65
C ILE A 177 -1.75 -15.52 4.96
N SER A 178 -1.80 -16.46 4.01
CA SER A 178 -1.09 -17.73 4.16
C SER A 178 0.42 -17.57 3.91
N ALA A 179 1.22 -18.47 4.49
CA ALA A 179 2.69 -18.41 4.38
C ALA A 179 3.21 -18.33 2.94
N LYS A 180 2.57 -19.00 1.98
CA LYS A 180 2.93 -18.95 0.55
C LYS A 180 2.75 -17.56 -0.09
N ASN A 181 2.08 -16.64 0.58
CA ASN A 181 1.87 -15.26 0.14
C ASN A 181 2.72 -14.26 0.95
N ILE A 182 3.72 -14.75 1.68
CA ILE A 182 4.77 -13.94 2.32
C ILE A 182 6.02 -14.19 1.49
N ILE A 183 6.46 -13.18 0.73
CA ILE A 183 7.47 -13.33 -0.32
C ILE A 183 8.55 -12.26 -0.20
N GLY A 184 9.70 -12.51 -0.77
CA GLY A 184 10.74 -11.51 -1.00
C GLY A 184 10.52 -10.73 -2.30
N HIS A 185 11.23 -9.62 -2.47
CA HIS A 185 11.21 -8.84 -3.70
C HIS A 185 11.58 -9.69 -4.94
N ALA A 186 12.60 -10.53 -4.82
CA ALA A 186 13.06 -11.39 -5.91
C ALA A 186 12.02 -12.40 -6.41
N ASP A 187 11.03 -12.78 -5.59
CA ASP A 187 9.96 -13.69 -6.00
C ASP A 187 8.94 -13.04 -6.96
N MET A 188 8.89 -11.71 -7.00
CA MET A 188 7.96 -10.97 -7.85
C MET A 188 8.63 -10.23 -9.01
N ALA A 189 9.92 -9.93 -8.88
CA ALA A 189 10.75 -9.23 -9.87
C ALA A 189 12.16 -9.88 -9.88
N PRO A 190 12.30 -11.10 -10.46
CA PRO A 190 13.55 -11.83 -10.52
C PRO A 190 14.59 -11.17 -11.44
#